data_c1082292a0c5253bb9190149925a130e
#
_entry.id   c1082292a0c5253bb9190149925a130e
#
_cell.length_a   1.000
_cell.length_b   1.000
_cell.length_c   1.000
_cell.angle_alpha   90.00
_cell.angle_beta   90.00
_cell.angle_gamma   90.00
#
_symmetry.space_group_name_H-M   'P 1'
#
loop_
_entity.id
_entity.type
_entity.pdbx_description
1 polymer ?
#
loop_
_entity_poly.entity_id
_entity_poly.type
_entity_poly.pdbx_seq_one_letter_code
_entity_poly.pdbx_strand_id
1 'polypeptide(L)'
;MLNTNLSDQEKYPLKVQDLMIANLSLDEANLKWYWSNDRQLRINDLPCVALKGDYFYEPQGRSSEVYEYTGTVMAVDPSGRGKDETSYAIVKYLNGYLFLMEVGGTKEGYSDSTMRQLANKAKMYGVNEIVLEGNFGDGMFSKLLTPVINAIHPCRITEVKNYAQKEARIIDTLEPVMMRHKLVVHKQVIIDDYQVYENAPAYSLVYQMTRLSRDRGALAHDDRLDALCMAVAYWLEVMDRDEELGVLEQMEAKLEQWLDPDKGIFYRDESNQMRPMGRAEAKRISTYNMLKNY
;
A
#
# COMPACT_ATOMS: atom_id res chain seq x y z
N MET A 1 33.72 2.48 16.48
CA MET A 1 32.75 1.49 15.95
C MET A 1 31.26 1.91 16.05
N LEU A 2 30.89 2.96 16.79
CA LEU A 2 29.49 3.44 16.91
C LEU A 2 29.01 4.30 15.74
N ASN A 3 29.89 4.97 15.00
CA ASN A 3 29.50 5.89 13.93
C ASN A 3 29.13 5.24 12.59
N THR A 4 29.59 4.01 12.32
CA THR A 4 29.29 3.32 11.06
C THR A 4 27.84 2.81 11.00
N ASN A 5 27.27 2.38 12.14
CA ASN A 5 25.88 1.90 12.18
C ASN A 5 24.85 3.01 12.03
N LEU A 6 25.15 4.23 12.50
CA LEU A 6 24.26 5.39 12.34
C LEU A 6 24.23 5.88 10.90
N SER A 7 25.37 5.90 10.20
CA SER A 7 25.45 6.31 8.80
C SER A 7 24.71 5.33 7.86
N ASP A 8 24.74 4.03 8.14
CA ASP A 8 24.01 3.03 7.37
C ASP A 8 22.49 3.10 7.62
N GLN A 9 22.06 3.43 8.84
CA GLN A 9 20.65 3.62 9.17
C GLN A 9 20.03 4.86 8.52
N GLU A 10 20.79 5.93 8.37
CA GLU A 10 20.35 7.15 7.66
C GLU A 10 20.34 6.94 6.14
N LYS A 11 21.31 6.16 5.63
CA LYS A 11 21.45 5.89 4.20
C LYS A 11 20.35 4.99 3.65
N TYR A 12 19.89 4.00 4.43
CA TYR A 12 18.90 3.00 4.04
C TYR A 12 17.63 3.14 4.88
N PRO A 13 16.64 3.93 4.42
CA PRO A 13 15.48 4.31 5.23
C PRO A 13 14.48 3.19 5.46
N LEU A 14 14.39 2.21 4.55
CA LEU A 14 13.42 1.12 4.66
C LEU A 14 13.97 0.01 5.56
N LYS A 15 13.35 -0.19 6.72
CA LYS A 15 13.82 -1.12 7.74
C LYS A 15 12.86 -2.28 7.93
N VAL A 16 13.36 -3.50 7.84
CA VAL A 16 12.52 -4.71 8.05
C VAL A 16 11.94 -4.81 9.45
N GLN A 17 12.56 -4.20 10.44
CA GLN A 17 12.06 -4.15 11.83
C GLN A 17 10.75 -3.36 11.97
N ASP A 18 10.40 -2.52 11.00
CA ASP A 18 9.16 -1.74 10.99
C ASP A 18 7.98 -2.55 10.43
N LEU A 19 8.24 -3.72 9.85
CA LEU A 19 7.24 -4.67 9.37
C LEU A 19 6.68 -5.51 10.52
N MET A 20 5.44 -5.93 10.38
CA MET A 20 4.85 -6.99 11.20
C MET A 20 4.73 -8.26 10.37
N ILE A 21 5.36 -9.35 10.81
CA ILE A 21 5.33 -10.63 10.10
C ILE A 21 4.33 -11.56 10.78
N ALA A 22 3.38 -12.07 10.04
CA ALA A 22 2.34 -12.95 10.58
C ALA A 22 1.86 -13.99 9.55
N ASN A 23 1.24 -15.07 10.05
CA ASN A 23 0.45 -15.94 9.20
C ASN A 23 -0.89 -15.24 8.93
N LEU A 24 -1.20 -14.98 7.65
CA LEU A 24 -2.41 -14.29 7.21
C LEU A 24 -3.36 -15.28 6.54
N SER A 25 -4.67 -15.10 6.78
CA SER A 25 -5.72 -15.77 6.01
C SER A 25 -5.85 -15.11 4.64
N LEU A 26 -6.37 -15.85 3.66
CA LEU A 26 -6.63 -15.31 2.32
C LEU A 26 -7.87 -14.40 2.27
N ASP A 27 -8.83 -14.61 3.18
CA ASP A 27 -10.16 -14.03 3.08
C ASP A 27 -10.41 -12.93 4.11
N GLU A 28 -9.78 -13.02 5.28
CA GLU A 28 -10.08 -12.16 6.43
C GLU A 28 -8.83 -11.84 7.26
N ALA A 29 -8.89 -10.75 8.02
CA ALA A 29 -7.84 -10.36 8.97
C ALA A 29 -8.42 -9.72 10.24
N ASN A 30 -7.61 -9.67 11.28
CA ASN A 30 -7.93 -8.92 12.48
C ASN A 30 -8.02 -7.41 12.17
N LEU A 31 -8.99 -6.73 12.75
CA LEU A 31 -9.27 -5.31 12.48
C LEU A 31 -8.16 -4.38 12.94
N LYS A 32 -7.46 -4.71 14.04
CA LYS A 32 -6.37 -3.92 14.60
C LYS A 32 -5.15 -4.79 14.89
N TRP A 33 -3.99 -4.23 14.63
CA TRP A 33 -2.67 -4.84 14.81
C TRP A 33 -1.81 -3.93 15.67
N TYR A 34 -1.09 -4.51 16.61
CA TYR A 34 -0.23 -3.76 17.55
C TYR A 34 1.21 -4.17 17.34
N TRP A 35 2.07 -3.19 17.15
CA TRP A 35 3.50 -3.39 16.97
C TRP A 35 4.28 -3.09 18.26
N SER A 36 5.39 -3.78 18.46
CA SER A 36 6.37 -3.47 19.50
C SER A 36 7.75 -3.96 19.05
N ASN A 37 8.78 -3.26 19.53
CA ASN A 37 10.17 -3.65 19.31
C ASN A 37 10.71 -4.54 20.44
N ASP A 38 9.85 -5.19 21.20
CA ASP A 38 10.28 -6.13 22.25
C ASP A 38 11.09 -7.29 21.62
N ARG A 39 12.25 -7.55 22.23
CA ARG A 39 13.14 -8.63 21.78
C ARG A 39 12.49 -10.01 21.81
N GLN A 40 11.48 -10.20 22.66
CA GLN A 40 10.73 -11.47 22.74
C GLN A 40 9.88 -11.74 21.49
N LEU A 41 9.52 -10.69 20.73
CA LEU A 41 8.75 -10.78 19.51
C LEU A 41 9.62 -11.00 18.25
N ARG A 42 10.93 -11.13 18.41
CA ARG A 42 11.83 -11.44 17.29
C ARG A 42 11.59 -12.85 16.77
N ILE A 43 11.47 -12.95 15.46
CA ILE A 43 11.30 -14.23 14.78
C ILE A 43 12.68 -14.79 14.50
N ASN A 44 13.08 -15.81 15.28
CA ASN A 44 14.42 -16.40 15.16
C ASN A 44 14.50 -17.53 14.12
N ASP A 45 13.38 -18.06 13.71
CA ASP A 45 13.26 -19.17 12.74
C ASP A 45 13.13 -18.70 11.27
N LEU A 46 13.05 -17.37 11.04
CA LEU A 46 13.09 -16.80 9.71
C LEU A 46 14.49 -16.26 9.40
N PRO A 47 15.07 -16.67 8.28
CA PRO A 47 16.33 -16.10 7.82
C PRO A 47 16.14 -14.63 7.44
N CYS A 48 16.94 -13.74 8.02
CA CYS A 48 16.90 -12.31 7.75
C CYS A 48 18.14 -11.91 6.94
N VAL A 49 17.93 -11.57 5.67
CA VAL A 49 18.99 -11.14 4.73
C VAL A 49 19.18 -9.62 4.70
N ALA A 50 18.58 -8.93 5.64
CA ALA A 50 18.69 -7.49 5.83
C ALA A 50 20.10 -7.06 6.29
N LEU A 51 20.24 -5.84 6.80
CA LEU A 51 21.49 -5.35 7.35
C LEU A 51 21.84 -6.05 8.66
N LYS A 52 23.12 -6.07 9.01
CA LYS A 52 23.57 -6.70 10.24
C LYS A 52 22.91 -6.07 11.48
N GLY A 53 22.21 -6.90 12.22
CA GLY A 53 21.49 -6.47 13.42
C GLY A 53 20.00 -6.23 13.21
N ASP A 54 19.51 -6.37 12.01
CA ASP A 54 18.08 -6.35 11.70
C ASP A 54 17.42 -7.69 12.05
N TYR A 55 16.16 -7.61 12.45
CA TYR A 55 15.31 -8.77 12.77
C TYR A 55 13.90 -8.54 12.28
N PHE A 56 13.21 -9.60 11.94
CA PHE A 56 11.76 -9.59 11.77
C PHE A 56 11.05 -9.71 13.11
N TYR A 57 9.89 -9.08 13.22
CA TYR A 57 9.09 -9.06 14.44
C TYR A 57 7.67 -9.59 14.16
N GLU A 58 7.17 -10.40 15.08
CA GLU A 58 5.74 -10.68 15.16
C GLU A 58 4.99 -9.48 15.72
N PRO A 59 3.69 -9.31 15.39
CA PRO A 59 2.87 -8.32 16.07
C PRO A 59 2.78 -8.62 17.56
N GLN A 60 2.84 -7.59 18.41
CA GLN A 60 2.65 -7.70 19.87
C GLN A 60 1.26 -8.27 20.21
N GLY A 61 0.26 -7.97 19.39
CA GLY A 61 -1.09 -8.43 19.57
C GLY A 61 -1.98 -8.05 18.39
N ARG A 62 -3.20 -8.58 18.44
CA ARG A 62 -4.26 -8.33 17.44
C ARG A 62 -5.58 -8.18 18.16
N SER A 63 -6.55 -7.43 17.59
CA SER A 63 -7.92 -7.43 18.09
C SER A 63 -8.55 -8.82 17.90
N SER A 64 -9.57 -9.12 18.71
CA SER A 64 -10.38 -10.34 18.53
C SER A 64 -11.34 -10.24 17.34
N GLU A 65 -11.63 -9.03 16.88
CA GLU A 65 -12.52 -8.76 15.77
C GLU A 65 -11.82 -9.08 14.45
N VAL A 66 -12.48 -9.87 13.62
CA VAL A 66 -12.01 -10.33 12.31
C VAL A 66 -13.00 -9.93 11.25
N TYR A 67 -12.55 -9.40 10.13
CA TYR A 67 -13.36 -8.96 9.00
C TYR A 67 -12.73 -9.38 7.69
N GLU A 68 -13.56 -9.53 6.67
CA GLU A 68 -13.12 -9.68 5.29
C GLU A 68 -12.29 -8.47 4.85
N TYR A 69 -11.33 -8.71 3.98
CA TYR A 69 -10.56 -7.62 3.38
C TYR A 69 -11.47 -6.70 2.55
N THR A 70 -11.31 -5.41 2.69
CA THR A 70 -12.03 -4.39 1.92
C THR A 70 -11.73 -4.51 0.42
N GLY A 71 -10.51 -4.93 0.08
CA GLY A 71 -10.13 -5.18 -1.30
C GLY A 71 -8.72 -5.75 -1.44
N THR A 72 -8.41 -6.16 -2.68
CA THR A 72 -7.14 -6.77 -3.06
C THR A 72 -6.64 -6.15 -4.36
N VAL A 73 -5.44 -5.63 -4.37
CA VAL A 73 -4.76 -5.13 -5.57
C VAL A 73 -3.55 -6.01 -5.92
N MET A 74 -3.33 -6.21 -7.20
CA MET A 74 -2.09 -6.74 -7.74
C MET A 74 -1.40 -5.63 -8.53
N ALA A 75 -0.25 -5.18 -8.11
CA ALA A 75 0.59 -4.30 -8.91
C ALA A 75 1.58 -5.13 -9.72
N VAL A 76 1.81 -4.77 -10.97
CA VAL A 76 2.73 -5.44 -11.88
C VAL A 76 3.66 -4.41 -12.50
N ASP A 77 4.96 -4.63 -12.38
CA ASP A 77 6.01 -3.92 -13.09
C ASP A 77 6.46 -4.79 -14.29
N PRO A 78 5.98 -4.47 -15.51
CA PRO A 78 6.28 -5.27 -16.68
C PRO A 78 7.71 -5.07 -17.14
N SER A 79 8.42 -6.14 -17.45
CA SER A 79 9.71 -6.07 -18.16
C SER A 79 9.60 -6.61 -19.58
N GLY A 80 10.56 -6.21 -20.41
CA GLY A 80 10.77 -6.79 -21.72
C GLY A 80 11.51 -8.13 -21.65
N ARG A 81 12.04 -8.53 -22.81
CA ARG A 81 13.00 -9.64 -22.88
C ARG A 81 14.38 -9.11 -22.51
N GLY A 82 14.87 -9.43 -21.31
CA GLY A 82 16.15 -8.92 -20.86
C GLY A 82 16.57 -9.49 -19.50
N LYS A 83 17.32 -8.69 -18.76
CA LYS A 83 17.80 -9.07 -17.42
C LYS A 83 16.78 -8.75 -16.32
N ASP A 84 15.85 -7.82 -16.57
CA ASP A 84 14.86 -7.39 -15.59
C ASP A 84 13.71 -8.39 -15.51
N GLU A 85 13.12 -8.54 -14.33
CA GLU A 85 11.96 -9.39 -14.11
C GLU A 85 10.66 -8.63 -14.43
N THR A 86 9.66 -9.31 -15.02
CA THR A 86 8.28 -8.89 -14.82
C THR A 86 7.91 -9.27 -13.41
N SER A 87 7.78 -8.28 -12.54
CA SER A 87 7.52 -8.49 -11.12
C SER A 87 6.08 -8.14 -10.75
N TYR A 88 5.59 -8.70 -9.64
CA TYR A 88 4.28 -8.37 -9.10
C TYR A 88 4.27 -8.40 -7.59
N ALA A 89 3.36 -7.62 -7.00
CA ALA A 89 3.05 -7.64 -5.57
C ALA A 89 1.54 -7.67 -5.38
N ILE A 90 1.06 -8.51 -4.45
CA ILE A 90 -0.36 -8.62 -4.09
C ILE A 90 -0.55 -8.09 -2.68
N VAL A 91 -1.31 -7.02 -2.57
CA VAL A 91 -1.57 -6.32 -1.31
C VAL A 91 -3.07 -6.22 -1.08
N LYS A 92 -3.50 -6.65 0.10
CA LYS A 92 -4.88 -6.51 0.58
C LYS A 92 -4.98 -5.33 1.55
N TYR A 93 -6.19 -4.80 1.71
CA TYR A 93 -6.47 -3.66 2.59
C TYR A 93 -7.60 -3.97 3.56
N LEU A 94 -7.38 -3.59 4.82
CA LEU A 94 -8.43 -3.58 5.86
C LEU A 94 -8.09 -2.53 6.91
N ASN A 95 -9.00 -1.60 7.17
CA ASN A 95 -8.96 -0.66 8.30
C ASN A 95 -7.61 0.08 8.47
N GLY A 96 -7.06 0.61 7.39
CA GLY A 96 -5.79 1.35 7.41
C GLY A 96 -4.54 0.47 7.54
N TYR A 97 -4.66 -0.85 7.45
CA TYR A 97 -3.55 -1.79 7.36
C TYR A 97 -3.46 -2.37 5.96
N LEU A 98 -2.24 -2.53 5.49
CA LEU A 98 -1.87 -3.14 4.24
C LEU A 98 -1.26 -4.51 4.50
N PHE A 99 -1.74 -5.52 3.79
CA PHE A 99 -1.34 -6.92 3.99
C PHE A 99 -0.65 -7.42 2.72
N LEU A 100 0.67 -7.54 2.77
CA LEU A 100 1.45 -8.12 1.67
C LEU A 100 1.28 -9.64 1.67
N MET A 101 0.55 -10.15 0.69
CA MET A 101 0.21 -11.57 0.57
C MET A 101 1.20 -12.35 -0.27
N GLU A 102 1.72 -11.75 -1.33
CA GLU A 102 2.69 -12.37 -2.23
C GLU A 102 3.50 -11.32 -2.99
N VAL A 103 4.76 -11.65 -3.26
CA VAL A 103 5.64 -10.94 -4.20
C VAL A 103 6.33 -11.98 -5.06
N GLY A 104 6.40 -11.73 -6.34
CA GLY A 104 7.09 -12.63 -7.27
C GLY A 104 7.59 -11.92 -8.51
N GLY A 105 8.31 -12.67 -9.33
CA GLY A 105 8.81 -12.17 -10.60
C GLY A 105 9.15 -13.32 -11.55
N THR A 106 9.20 -13.01 -12.85
CA THR A 106 9.59 -13.93 -13.90
C THR A 106 10.44 -13.22 -14.95
N LYS A 107 11.43 -13.91 -15.49
CA LYS A 107 12.30 -13.41 -16.58
C LYS A 107 11.74 -13.71 -17.98
N GLU A 108 10.55 -14.30 -18.05
CA GLU A 108 9.92 -14.64 -19.32
C GLU A 108 9.22 -13.45 -20.00
N GLY A 109 9.32 -12.26 -19.40
CA GLY A 109 8.76 -11.02 -19.92
C GLY A 109 7.25 -11.12 -20.13
N TYR A 110 6.80 -10.88 -21.37
CA TYR A 110 5.38 -10.92 -21.79
C TYR A 110 4.98 -12.23 -22.47
N SER A 111 5.52 -13.38 -22.01
CA SER A 111 5.14 -14.70 -22.53
C SER A 111 3.71 -15.08 -22.11
N ASP A 112 3.10 -16.04 -22.85
CA ASP A 112 1.79 -16.59 -22.47
C ASP A 112 1.81 -17.24 -21.09
N SER A 113 2.94 -17.83 -20.67
CA SER A 113 3.10 -18.40 -19.33
C SER A 113 3.05 -17.32 -18.26
N THR A 114 3.71 -16.17 -18.47
CA THR A 114 3.64 -15.01 -17.57
C THR A 114 2.20 -14.50 -17.43
N MET A 115 1.49 -14.32 -18.56
CA MET A 115 0.09 -13.84 -18.53
C MET A 115 -0.82 -14.80 -17.76
N ARG A 116 -0.68 -16.12 -17.99
CA ARG A 116 -1.44 -17.14 -17.27
C ARG A 116 -1.07 -17.21 -15.78
N GLN A 117 0.22 -17.05 -15.45
CA GLN A 117 0.69 -17.01 -14.06
C GLN A 117 0.03 -15.86 -13.31
N LEU A 118 0.08 -14.64 -13.85
CA LEU A 118 -0.54 -13.45 -13.25
C LEU A 118 -2.05 -13.64 -13.09
N ALA A 119 -2.75 -14.16 -14.11
CA ALA A 119 -4.19 -14.39 -14.05
C ALA A 119 -4.56 -15.46 -12.99
N ASN A 120 -3.80 -16.53 -12.86
CA ASN A 120 -4.03 -17.54 -11.85
C ASN A 120 -3.77 -17.00 -10.43
N LYS A 121 -2.74 -16.16 -10.25
CA LYS A 121 -2.50 -15.46 -8.99
C LYS A 121 -3.63 -14.48 -8.67
N ALA A 122 -4.11 -13.71 -9.65
CA ALA A 122 -5.26 -12.83 -9.47
C ALA A 122 -6.50 -13.60 -9.00
N LYS A 123 -6.76 -14.77 -9.58
CA LYS A 123 -7.86 -15.66 -9.16
C LYS A 123 -7.65 -16.20 -7.74
N MET A 124 -6.45 -16.68 -7.42
CA MET A 124 -6.13 -17.28 -6.12
C MET A 124 -6.34 -16.30 -4.96
N TYR A 125 -5.96 -15.03 -5.16
CA TYR A 125 -6.04 -14.01 -4.12
C TYR A 125 -7.31 -13.15 -4.19
N GLY A 126 -8.20 -13.39 -5.17
CA GLY A 126 -9.43 -12.61 -5.33
C GLY A 126 -9.15 -11.14 -5.67
N VAL A 127 -8.23 -10.88 -6.61
CA VAL A 127 -7.80 -9.53 -6.99
C VAL A 127 -8.95 -8.75 -7.59
N ASN A 128 -9.23 -7.55 -7.06
CA ASN A 128 -10.27 -6.65 -7.56
C ASN A 128 -9.73 -5.76 -8.70
N GLU A 129 -8.46 -5.36 -8.59
CA GLU A 129 -7.83 -4.49 -9.58
C GLU A 129 -6.36 -4.86 -9.79
N ILE A 130 -5.92 -4.84 -11.05
CA ILE A 130 -4.52 -4.97 -11.44
C ILE A 130 -4.01 -3.60 -11.87
N VAL A 131 -2.96 -3.12 -11.22
CA VAL A 131 -2.26 -1.89 -11.54
C VAL A 131 -1.00 -2.22 -12.32
N LEU A 132 -0.89 -1.72 -13.54
CA LEU A 132 0.27 -1.92 -14.42
C LEU A 132 1.10 -0.65 -14.53
N GLU A 133 2.42 -0.76 -14.51
CA GLU A 133 3.25 0.35 -14.92
C GLU A 133 3.14 0.58 -16.43
N GLY A 134 2.62 1.76 -16.82
CA GLY A 134 2.31 2.11 -18.21
C GLY A 134 3.50 2.62 -19.02
N ASN A 135 4.71 2.66 -18.43
CA ASN A 135 5.92 3.16 -19.11
C ASN A 135 6.49 2.16 -20.11
N PHE A 136 6.01 0.90 -20.09
CA PHE A 136 6.50 -0.17 -20.95
C PHE A 136 5.57 -0.42 -22.14
N GLY A 137 6.07 -0.22 -23.36
CA GLY A 137 5.48 -0.71 -24.61
C GLY A 137 4.12 -0.10 -24.99
N ASP A 138 3.81 1.12 -24.62
CA ASP A 138 2.56 1.84 -25.01
C ASP A 138 1.28 1.02 -24.86
N GLY A 139 1.11 0.37 -23.69
CA GLY A 139 -0.07 -0.44 -23.39
C GLY A 139 -0.07 -1.84 -24.01
N MET A 140 1.05 -2.31 -24.55
CA MET A 140 1.15 -3.66 -25.15
C MET A 140 0.91 -4.74 -24.07
N PHE A 141 1.51 -4.60 -22.88
CA PHE A 141 1.37 -5.58 -21.81
C PHE A 141 -0.09 -5.72 -21.37
N SER A 142 -0.77 -4.61 -21.17
CA SER A 142 -2.21 -4.56 -20.83
C SER A 142 -3.06 -5.24 -21.89
N LYS A 143 -2.79 -4.99 -23.19
CA LYS A 143 -3.50 -5.63 -24.31
C LYS A 143 -3.33 -7.15 -24.36
N LEU A 144 -2.15 -7.65 -23.97
CA LEU A 144 -1.88 -9.10 -23.89
C LEU A 144 -2.50 -9.73 -22.64
N LEU A 145 -2.46 -9.04 -21.52
CA LEU A 145 -2.97 -9.55 -20.24
C LEU A 145 -4.50 -9.56 -20.19
N THR A 146 -5.17 -8.52 -20.70
CA THR A 146 -6.62 -8.34 -20.61
C THR A 146 -7.44 -9.56 -21.06
N PRO A 147 -7.20 -10.19 -22.23
CA PRO A 147 -7.99 -11.36 -22.64
C PRO A 147 -7.77 -12.56 -21.72
N VAL A 148 -6.58 -12.72 -21.16
CA VAL A 148 -6.27 -13.83 -20.23
C VAL A 148 -6.94 -13.62 -18.88
N ILE A 149 -6.92 -12.39 -18.36
CA ILE A 149 -7.63 -12.01 -17.14
C ILE A 149 -9.13 -12.20 -17.30
N ASN A 150 -9.72 -11.71 -18.39
CA ASN A 150 -11.15 -11.86 -18.65
C ASN A 150 -11.58 -13.34 -18.73
N ALA A 151 -10.71 -14.22 -19.17
CA ALA A 151 -11.00 -15.65 -19.26
C ALA A 151 -10.86 -16.42 -17.94
N ILE A 152 -9.95 -16.01 -17.03
CA ILE A 152 -9.60 -16.76 -15.83
C ILE A 152 -10.18 -16.11 -14.56
N HIS A 153 -10.06 -14.79 -14.43
CA HIS A 153 -10.52 -14.00 -13.30
C HIS A 153 -10.80 -12.56 -13.74
N PRO A 154 -12.00 -12.25 -14.21
CA PRO A 154 -12.35 -10.90 -14.65
C PRO A 154 -12.20 -9.89 -13.51
N CYS A 155 -11.28 -8.93 -13.68
CA CYS A 155 -11.08 -7.81 -12.77
C CYS A 155 -10.62 -6.58 -13.55
N ARG A 156 -10.62 -5.43 -12.89
CA ARG A 156 -10.20 -4.17 -13.50
C ARG A 156 -8.69 -4.16 -13.76
N ILE A 157 -8.27 -3.57 -14.88
CA ILE A 157 -6.86 -3.31 -15.18
C ILE A 157 -6.69 -1.82 -15.39
N THR A 158 -5.79 -1.19 -14.65
CA THR A 158 -5.48 0.24 -14.71
C THR A 158 -3.99 0.42 -14.97
N GLU A 159 -3.65 1.29 -15.93
CA GLU A 159 -2.27 1.67 -16.20
C GLU A 159 -1.93 2.96 -15.45
N VAL A 160 -0.79 2.95 -14.76
CA VAL A 160 -0.25 4.12 -14.06
C VAL A 160 1.08 4.53 -14.68
N LYS A 161 1.31 5.83 -14.84
CA LYS A 161 2.56 6.38 -15.36
C LYS A 161 3.28 7.14 -14.26
N ASN A 162 4.52 6.74 -14.00
CA ASN A 162 5.37 7.37 -13.00
C ASN A 162 6.45 8.21 -13.70
N TYR A 163 6.57 9.49 -13.32
CA TYR A 163 7.53 10.43 -13.88
C TYR A 163 8.58 10.87 -12.85
N ALA A 164 8.38 10.56 -11.58
CA ALA A 164 9.32 10.90 -10.51
C ALA A 164 10.56 9.98 -10.53
N GLN A 165 11.63 10.43 -9.87
CA GLN A 165 12.79 9.58 -9.66
C GLN A 165 12.38 8.33 -8.88
N LYS A 166 12.69 7.15 -9.41
CA LYS A 166 12.20 5.86 -8.94
C LYS A 166 12.55 5.61 -7.47
N GLU A 167 13.80 5.75 -7.10
CA GLU A 167 14.30 5.50 -5.74
C GLU A 167 13.63 6.42 -4.70
N ALA A 168 13.52 7.71 -5.02
CA ALA A 168 12.86 8.68 -4.14
C ALA A 168 11.37 8.34 -3.98
N ARG A 169 10.67 8.02 -5.08
CA ARG A 169 9.26 7.63 -5.06
C ARG A 169 9.02 6.40 -4.20
N ILE A 170 9.84 5.36 -4.36
CA ILE A 170 9.72 4.13 -3.57
C ILE A 170 9.89 4.43 -2.08
N ILE A 171 10.93 5.19 -1.71
CA ILE A 171 11.20 5.55 -0.32
C ILE A 171 10.06 6.39 0.25
N ASP A 172 9.67 7.48 -0.45
CA ASP A 172 8.65 8.42 0.02
C ASP A 172 7.26 7.76 0.18
N THR A 173 7.00 6.68 -0.56
CA THR A 173 5.77 5.90 -0.45
C THR A 173 5.84 4.88 0.69
N LEU A 174 6.92 4.08 0.76
CA LEU A 174 6.98 2.94 1.68
C LEU A 174 7.42 3.33 3.10
N GLU A 175 8.38 4.25 3.24
CA GLU A 175 8.92 4.64 4.55
C GLU A 175 7.84 5.09 5.53
N PRO A 176 6.90 6.00 5.19
CA PRO A 176 5.86 6.44 6.13
C PRO A 176 4.91 5.31 6.56
N VAL A 177 4.59 4.40 5.65
CA VAL A 177 3.71 3.25 5.94
C VAL A 177 4.39 2.25 6.86
N MET A 178 5.67 1.95 6.58
CA MET A 178 6.49 1.07 7.41
C MET A 178 6.73 1.66 8.80
N MET A 179 7.15 2.92 8.90
CA MET A 179 7.38 3.60 10.19
C MET A 179 6.12 3.68 11.07
N ARG A 180 4.93 3.73 10.45
CA ARG A 180 3.65 3.66 11.17
C ARG A 180 3.22 2.22 11.46
N HIS A 181 4.02 1.23 11.12
CA HIS A 181 3.74 -0.20 11.27
C HIS A 181 2.39 -0.61 10.66
N LYS A 182 2.10 -0.07 9.46
CA LYS A 182 0.85 -0.34 8.73
C LYS A 182 0.99 -1.42 7.67
N LEU A 183 2.20 -1.89 7.41
CA LEU A 183 2.48 -2.98 6.48
C LEU A 183 2.68 -4.30 7.25
N VAL A 184 1.72 -5.19 7.13
CA VAL A 184 1.75 -6.56 7.66
C VAL A 184 2.14 -7.50 6.52
N VAL A 185 3.13 -8.34 6.74
CA VAL A 185 3.66 -9.24 5.69
C VAL A 185 3.34 -10.69 6.04
N HIS A 186 2.78 -11.41 5.08
CA HIS A 186 2.55 -12.85 5.24
C HIS A 186 3.88 -13.58 5.39
N LYS A 187 4.00 -14.43 6.44
CA LYS A 187 5.24 -15.17 6.77
C LYS A 187 5.81 -15.92 5.55
N GLN A 188 4.95 -16.47 4.69
CA GLN A 188 5.36 -17.20 3.49
C GLN A 188 6.11 -16.31 2.49
N VAL A 189 5.77 -15.00 2.40
CA VAL A 189 6.50 -14.06 1.54
C VAL A 189 7.99 -14.00 1.90
N ILE A 190 8.30 -13.98 3.20
CA ILE A 190 9.68 -13.95 3.68
C ILE A 190 10.42 -15.25 3.38
N ILE A 191 9.73 -16.39 3.55
CA ILE A 191 10.29 -17.71 3.25
C ILE A 191 10.61 -17.85 1.76
N ASP A 192 9.66 -17.47 0.88
CA ASP A 192 9.83 -17.55 -0.56
C ASP A 192 10.90 -16.57 -1.05
N ASP A 193 10.93 -15.37 -0.48
CA ASP A 193 11.95 -14.35 -0.81
C ASP A 193 13.37 -14.80 -0.43
N TYR A 194 13.50 -15.52 0.69
CA TYR A 194 14.78 -16.10 1.08
C TYR A 194 15.28 -17.15 0.08
N GLN A 195 14.40 -18.00 -0.45
CA GLN A 195 14.76 -18.97 -1.51
C GLN A 195 15.26 -18.25 -2.76
N VAL A 196 14.64 -17.10 -3.11
CA VAL A 196 15.15 -16.26 -4.22
C VAL A 196 16.52 -15.70 -3.88
N TYR A 197 16.71 -15.19 -2.67
CA TYR A 197 17.99 -14.65 -2.22
C TYR A 197 19.13 -15.67 -2.33
N GLU A 198 18.91 -16.92 -1.95
CA GLU A 198 19.94 -17.97 -2.04
C GLU A 198 20.45 -18.21 -3.47
N ASN A 199 19.58 -18.03 -4.47
CA ASN A 199 19.92 -18.27 -5.88
C ASN A 199 20.30 -16.99 -6.62
N ALA A 200 19.64 -15.87 -6.32
CA ALA A 200 19.78 -14.59 -7.03
C ALA A 200 19.51 -13.41 -6.09
N PRO A 201 20.47 -13.05 -5.23
CA PRO A 201 20.26 -12.05 -4.16
C PRO A 201 19.67 -10.71 -4.62
N ALA A 202 20.05 -10.23 -5.79
CA ALA A 202 19.62 -8.94 -6.32
C ALA A 202 18.11 -8.89 -6.64
N TYR A 203 17.43 -10.04 -6.74
CA TYR A 203 15.98 -10.13 -6.99
C TYR A 203 15.17 -10.38 -5.71
N SER A 204 15.81 -10.52 -4.54
CA SER A 204 15.10 -10.62 -3.27
C SER A 204 14.51 -9.27 -2.86
N LEU A 205 13.23 -9.26 -2.49
CA LEU A 205 12.53 -8.08 -1.99
C LEU A 205 13.22 -7.49 -0.75
N VAL A 206 13.59 -8.34 0.21
CA VAL A 206 14.25 -7.91 1.46
C VAL A 206 15.62 -7.31 1.17
N TYR A 207 16.37 -7.89 0.22
CA TYR A 207 17.63 -7.33 -0.22
C TYR A 207 17.44 -5.96 -0.88
N GLN A 208 16.49 -5.81 -1.80
CA GLN A 208 16.17 -4.56 -2.47
C GLN A 208 15.72 -3.50 -1.45
N MET A 209 14.79 -3.85 -0.56
CA MET A 209 14.26 -2.95 0.46
C MET A 209 15.36 -2.38 1.36
N THR A 210 16.21 -3.23 1.89
CA THR A 210 17.20 -2.82 2.91
C THR A 210 18.46 -2.17 2.34
N ARG A 211 18.63 -2.14 1.02
CA ARG A 211 19.78 -1.54 0.34
C ARG A 211 19.42 -0.41 -0.62
N LEU A 212 18.13 -0.06 -0.71
CA LEU A 212 17.70 1.10 -1.46
C LEU A 212 18.13 2.38 -0.72
N SER A 213 18.78 3.29 -1.44
CA SER A 213 19.07 4.65 -0.98
C SER A 213 18.45 5.66 -1.95
N ARG A 214 18.46 6.94 -1.59
CA ARG A 214 17.94 8.02 -2.47
C ARG A 214 18.85 8.31 -3.67
N ASP A 215 20.00 7.65 -3.76
CA ASP A 215 20.93 7.82 -4.87
C ASP A 215 20.41 7.10 -6.12
N ARG A 216 20.54 7.75 -7.28
CA ARG A 216 20.15 7.12 -8.56
C ARG A 216 20.98 5.89 -8.85
N GLY A 217 20.32 4.79 -9.24
CA GLY A 217 20.97 3.53 -9.54
C GLY A 217 21.55 2.85 -8.29
N ALA A 218 20.95 3.07 -7.12
CA ALA A 218 21.36 2.46 -5.86
C ALA A 218 21.33 0.93 -5.90
N LEU A 219 20.43 0.35 -6.71
CA LEU A 219 20.27 -1.08 -6.91
C LEU A 219 20.43 -1.45 -8.39
N ALA A 220 20.93 -2.66 -8.64
CA ALA A 220 20.99 -3.23 -9.98
C ALA A 220 19.60 -3.69 -10.47
N HIS A 221 18.77 -4.14 -9.55
CA HIS A 221 17.38 -4.55 -9.76
C HIS A 221 16.55 -4.07 -8.58
N ASP A 222 15.42 -3.47 -8.83
CA ASP A 222 14.46 -2.95 -7.84
C ASP A 222 13.01 -3.34 -8.17
N ASP A 223 12.83 -4.21 -9.16
CA ASP A 223 11.54 -4.55 -9.78
C ASP A 223 10.48 -4.99 -8.75
N ARG A 224 10.83 -5.91 -7.83
CA ARG A 224 9.90 -6.41 -6.80
C ARG A 224 9.51 -5.36 -5.78
N LEU A 225 10.47 -4.52 -5.42
CA LEU A 225 10.23 -3.41 -4.50
C LEU A 225 9.37 -2.32 -5.15
N ASP A 226 9.55 -2.09 -6.45
CA ASP A 226 8.72 -1.16 -7.21
C ASP A 226 7.27 -1.67 -7.36
N ALA A 227 7.09 -2.95 -7.67
CA ALA A 227 5.76 -3.56 -7.66
C ALA A 227 5.06 -3.40 -6.29
N LEU A 228 5.77 -3.62 -5.18
CA LEU A 228 5.24 -3.37 -3.84
C LEU A 228 4.89 -1.90 -3.64
N CYS A 229 5.76 -0.99 -4.06
CA CYS A 229 5.53 0.46 -3.97
C CYS A 229 4.25 0.87 -4.73
N MET A 230 4.05 0.37 -5.94
CA MET A 230 2.83 0.66 -6.72
C MET A 230 1.56 0.14 -6.04
N ALA A 231 1.60 -1.06 -5.46
CA ALA A 231 0.46 -1.61 -4.72
C ALA A 231 0.14 -0.79 -3.47
N VAL A 232 1.15 -0.32 -2.73
CA VAL A 232 0.99 0.54 -1.56
C VAL A 232 0.47 1.93 -1.98
N ALA A 233 1.04 2.54 -3.02
CA ALA A 233 0.59 3.83 -3.53
C ALA A 233 -0.90 3.82 -3.93
N TYR A 234 -1.35 2.76 -4.61
CA TYR A 234 -2.76 2.58 -4.94
C TYR A 234 -3.67 2.65 -3.71
N TRP A 235 -3.31 1.95 -2.63
CA TRP A 235 -4.11 1.95 -1.41
C TRP A 235 -4.06 3.29 -0.67
N LEU A 236 -2.93 3.99 -0.69
CA LEU A 236 -2.85 5.34 -0.10
C LEU A 236 -3.79 6.31 -0.81
N GLU A 237 -3.86 6.28 -2.14
CA GLU A 237 -4.81 7.11 -2.91
C GLU A 237 -6.28 6.75 -2.62
N VAL A 238 -6.59 5.47 -2.41
CA VAL A 238 -7.94 5.03 -2.02
C VAL A 238 -8.28 5.53 -0.62
N MET A 239 -7.35 5.39 0.33
CA MET A 239 -7.53 5.83 1.72
C MET A 239 -7.74 7.34 1.81
N ASP A 240 -6.97 8.14 1.08
CA ASP A 240 -7.10 9.60 1.05
C ASP A 240 -8.48 10.01 0.50
N ARG A 241 -8.95 9.35 -0.56
CA ARG A 241 -10.30 9.60 -1.11
C ARG A 241 -11.41 9.22 -0.13
N ASP A 242 -11.28 8.11 0.57
CA ASP A 242 -12.28 7.66 1.54
C ASP A 242 -12.33 8.60 2.75
N GLU A 243 -11.18 9.14 3.19
CA GLU A 243 -11.11 10.14 4.25
C GLU A 243 -11.78 11.46 3.83
N GLU A 244 -11.52 11.95 2.61
CA GLU A 244 -12.17 13.14 2.07
C GLU A 244 -13.69 12.97 1.97
N LEU A 245 -14.16 11.83 1.48
CA LEU A 245 -15.59 11.51 1.40
C LEU A 245 -16.22 11.44 2.80
N GLY A 246 -15.56 10.80 3.76
CA GLY A 246 -16.02 10.72 5.15
C GLY A 246 -16.11 12.10 5.81
N VAL A 247 -15.19 13.00 5.53
CA VAL A 247 -15.25 14.41 6.00
C VAL A 247 -16.43 15.14 5.38
N LEU A 248 -16.68 14.95 4.08
CA LEU A 248 -17.81 15.56 3.39
C LEU A 248 -19.16 15.05 3.93
N GLU A 249 -19.29 13.74 4.13
CA GLU A 249 -20.49 13.13 4.73
C GLU A 249 -20.75 13.65 6.15
N GLN A 250 -19.71 13.78 6.98
CA GLN A 250 -19.83 14.35 8.32
C GLN A 250 -20.25 15.84 8.28
N MET A 251 -19.73 16.59 7.30
CA MET A 251 -20.13 17.98 7.11
C MET A 251 -21.58 18.10 6.67
N GLU A 252 -22.01 17.24 5.75
CA GLU A 252 -23.43 17.20 5.29
C GLU A 252 -24.37 16.82 6.43
N ALA A 253 -24.03 15.79 7.21
CA ALA A 253 -24.80 15.38 8.37
C ALA A 253 -24.92 16.49 9.44
N LYS A 254 -23.84 17.22 9.70
CA LYS A 254 -23.85 18.40 10.59
C LYS A 254 -24.72 19.51 10.01
N LEU A 255 -24.63 19.75 8.71
CA LEU A 255 -25.43 20.77 8.04
C LEU A 255 -26.93 20.43 8.11
N GLU A 256 -27.31 19.16 7.90
CA GLU A 256 -28.68 18.68 8.06
C GLU A 256 -29.18 18.83 9.49
N GLN A 257 -28.34 18.52 10.49
CA GLN A 257 -28.67 18.72 11.90
C GLN A 257 -28.90 20.20 12.24
N TRP A 258 -28.16 21.12 11.63
CA TRP A 258 -28.33 22.56 11.82
C TRP A 258 -29.57 23.11 11.12
N LEU A 259 -30.01 22.46 10.05
CA LEU A 259 -31.20 22.82 9.29
C LEU A 259 -32.49 22.17 9.81
N ASP A 260 -32.38 21.26 10.78
CA ASP A 260 -33.54 20.65 11.44
C ASP A 260 -34.35 21.73 12.15
N PRO A 261 -35.63 21.91 11.79
CA PRO A 261 -36.49 22.94 12.39
C PRO A 261 -36.65 22.79 13.90
N ASP A 262 -36.54 21.57 14.43
CA ASP A 262 -36.71 21.27 15.85
C ASP A 262 -35.41 21.37 16.66
N LYS A 263 -34.26 21.32 15.99
CA LYS A 263 -32.92 21.33 16.61
C LYS A 263 -31.99 22.38 16.02
N GLY A 264 -32.44 23.11 14.99
CA GLY A 264 -31.61 24.01 14.19
C GLY A 264 -31.16 25.26 14.93
N ILE A 265 -30.12 25.87 14.40
CA ILE A 265 -29.58 27.15 14.89
C ILE A 265 -30.48 28.29 14.43
N PHE A 266 -30.95 29.07 15.40
CA PHE A 266 -31.67 30.32 15.13
C PHE A 266 -30.70 31.50 15.18
N TYR A 267 -30.83 32.40 14.24
CA TYR A 267 -30.13 33.68 14.28
C TYR A 267 -31.12 34.83 14.55
N ARG A 268 -30.63 35.94 15.10
CA ARG A 268 -31.43 37.16 15.24
C ARG A 268 -31.27 38.01 13.97
N ASP A 269 -32.40 38.30 13.35
CA ASP A 269 -32.43 39.22 12.20
C ASP A 269 -32.27 40.69 12.65
N GLU A 270 -32.18 41.61 11.66
CA GLU A 270 -32.04 43.03 11.94
C GLU A 270 -33.19 43.63 12.76
N SER A 271 -34.33 42.95 12.85
CA SER A 271 -35.47 43.31 13.68
C SER A 271 -35.42 42.67 15.05
N ASN A 272 -34.30 42.04 15.45
CA ASN A 272 -34.07 41.35 16.71
C ASN A 272 -35.00 40.12 16.93
N GLN A 273 -35.62 39.59 15.85
CA GLN A 273 -36.45 38.38 15.89
C GLN A 273 -35.60 37.12 15.61
N MET A 274 -35.87 36.05 16.36
CA MET A 274 -35.23 34.75 16.15
C MET A 274 -35.84 34.08 14.91
N ARG A 275 -34.96 33.80 13.92
CA ARG A 275 -35.36 33.07 12.70
C ARG A 275 -34.50 31.82 12.53
N PRO A 276 -35.08 30.74 11.99
CA PRO A 276 -34.31 29.55 11.68
C PRO A 276 -33.32 29.86 10.55
N MET A 277 -32.06 29.39 10.70
CA MET A 277 -31.01 29.58 9.71
C MET A 277 -31.32 28.77 8.43
N GLY A 278 -31.49 29.47 7.32
CA GLY A 278 -31.77 28.82 6.03
C GLY A 278 -30.50 28.20 5.40
N ARG A 279 -30.71 27.23 4.48
CA ARG A 279 -29.62 26.53 3.75
C ARG A 279 -28.57 27.45 3.11
N ALA A 280 -28.98 28.59 2.56
CA ALA A 280 -28.08 29.54 1.92
C ALA A 280 -27.16 30.25 2.90
N GLU A 281 -27.65 30.57 4.08
CA GLU A 281 -26.92 31.25 5.16
C GLU A 281 -25.98 30.31 5.90
N ALA A 282 -26.41 29.09 6.16
CA ALA A 282 -25.58 28.03 6.73
C ALA A 282 -24.37 27.70 5.82
N LYS A 283 -24.57 27.67 4.49
CA LYS A 283 -23.46 27.52 3.51
C LYS A 283 -22.48 28.68 3.56
N ARG A 284 -22.96 29.93 3.67
CA ARG A 284 -22.09 31.12 3.78
C ARG A 284 -21.20 31.09 5.01
N ILE A 285 -21.76 30.72 6.16
CA ILE A 285 -21.01 30.65 7.43
C ILE A 285 -19.99 29.51 7.41
N SER A 286 -20.35 28.34 6.85
CA SER A 286 -19.44 27.21 6.66
C SER A 286 -18.25 27.58 5.76
N THR A 287 -18.49 28.23 4.62
CA THR A 287 -17.44 28.67 3.70
C THR A 287 -16.55 29.76 4.33
N TYR A 288 -17.13 30.69 5.12
CA TYR A 288 -16.36 31.74 5.80
C TYR A 288 -15.45 31.19 6.91
N ASN A 289 -15.90 30.16 7.64
CA ASN A 289 -15.09 29.51 8.67
C ASN A 289 -13.98 28.61 8.09
N MET A 290 -14.21 28.01 6.91
CA MET A 290 -13.15 27.30 6.18
C MET A 290 -12.02 28.24 5.72
N LEU A 291 -12.36 29.44 5.25
CA LEU A 291 -11.38 30.43 4.77
C LEU A 291 -10.59 31.13 5.90
N LYS A 292 -11.02 30.99 7.16
CA LYS A 292 -10.32 31.56 8.32
C LYS A 292 -9.33 30.61 9.00
N ASN A 293 -9.38 29.32 8.67
CA ASN A 293 -8.52 28.29 9.27
C ASN A 293 -7.40 27.80 8.32
N TYR A 294 -7.17 28.56 7.22
CA TYR A 294 -6.00 28.42 6.34
C TYR A 294 -5.09 29.63 6.46
#